data_97aa9843563f804c587817a040f68964
#
_entry.id   97aa9843563f804c587817a040f68964
#
_cell.length_a   1.000
_cell.length_b   1.000
_cell.length_c   1.000
_cell.angle_alpha   90.00
_cell.angle_beta   90.00
_cell.angle_gamma   90.00
#
_symmetry.space_group_name_H-M   'P 1'
#
loop_
_entity.id
_entity.type
_entity.pdbx_description
1 polymer ?
#
loop_
_entity_poly.entity_id
_entity_poly.type
_entity_poly.pdbx_seq_one_letter_code
_entity_poly.pdbx_strand_id
1 'polypeptide(L)'
;ALQGLGRVGVLEVTATDTAALTGSSSTSGMRRYGHNGIVDHYAHDDAVRVLLGTVATSAARLDRSIEPILALFDGHHVRVSVLVRKSKLGADENRQQMGWRVRHDDLPYTFVKHPTPEQFERSSGPMWIGPLWNEDITSRMTEDHAVNCCLPTEYDVQSGISIGLEWSDLDQVYAERELRRSVRYISDASSLLSSEH
;
A
#
# COMPACT_ATOMS: atom_id res chain seq x y z
N ALA A 1 4.63 -6.24 -18.20
CA ALA A 1 5.35 -6.84 -17.06
C ALA A 1 4.69 -8.18 -16.66
N LEU A 2 3.43 -8.19 -16.19
CA LEU A 2 2.75 -9.42 -15.69
C LEU A 2 2.75 -10.60 -16.66
N GLN A 3 2.57 -10.36 -17.96
CA GLN A 3 2.58 -11.42 -18.99
C GLN A 3 3.95 -12.06 -19.16
N GLY A 4 5.02 -11.33 -18.94
CA GLY A 4 6.40 -11.80 -19.05
C GLY A 4 6.91 -12.59 -17.85
N LEU A 5 6.17 -12.61 -16.74
CA LEU A 5 6.55 -13.39 -15.56
C LEU A 5 6.33 -14.88 -15.80
N GLY A 6 7.24 -15.70 -15.28
CA GLY A 6 7.10 -17.16 -15.21
C GLY A 6 5.89 -17.60 -14.36
N ARG A 7 5.87 -18.86 -13.93
CA ARG A 7 4.79 -19.37 -13.06
C ARG A 7 4.78 -18.70 -11.69
N VAL A 8 5.95 -18.29 -11.22
CA VAL A 8 6.19 -17.54 -9.99
C VAL A 8 7.23 -16.47 -10.30
N GLY A 9 7.07 -15.28 -9.75
CA GLY A 9 8.02 -14.18 -9.90
C GLY A 9 7.68 -13.02 -8.98
N VAL A 10 8.62 -12.14 -8.76
CA VAL A 10 8.43 -10.89 -8.03
C VAL A 10 8.17 -9.76 -9.03
N LEU A 11 7.18 -8.97 -8.73
CA LEU A 11 6.86 -7.74 -9.46
C LEU A 11 6.99 -6.56 -8.52
N GLU A 12 7.78 -5.58 -8.94
CA GLU A 12 7.84 -4.28 -8.28
C GLU A 12 7.19 -3.23 -9.16
N VAL A 13 6.31 -2.44 -8.57
CA VAL A 13 5.58 -1.37 -9.24
C VAL A 13 5.76 -0.08 -8.47
N THR A 14 6.18 0.96 -9.18
CA THR A 14 6.29 2.31 -8.63
C THR A 14 5.35 3.25 -9.39
N ALA A 15 4.56 4.02 -8.67
CA ALA A 15 3.69 5.04 -9.21
C ALA A 15 4.07 6.41 -8.64
N THR A 16 4.18 7.40 -9.53
CA THR A 16 4.51 8.80 -9.20
C THR A 16 3.28 9.71 -9.17
N ASP A 17 2.13 9.17 -9.53
CA ASP A 17 0.86 9.90 -9.61
C ASP A 17 0.13 9.90 -8.26
N THR A 18 0.82 10.41 -7.25
CA THR A 18 0.33 10.40 -5.87
C THR A 18 -0.97 11.16 -5.71
N ALA A 19 -1.17 12.26 -6.44
CA ALA A 19 -2.42 13.03 -6.39
C ALA A 19 -3.65 12.23 -6.84
N ALA A 20 -3.50 11.35 -7.82
CA ALA A 20 -4.58 10.47 -8.26
C ALA A 20 -4.82 9.33 -7.26
N LEU A 21 -3.74 8.77 -6.69
CA LEU A 21 -3.82 7.66 -5.76
C LEU A 21 -4.36 8.07 -4.39
N THR A 22 -4.04 9.28 -3.90
CA THR A 22 -4.55 9.80 -2.62
C THR A 22 -5.96 10.39 -2.71
N GLY A 23 -6.52 10.53 -3.92
CA GLY A 23 -7.82 11.16 -4.13
C GLY A 23 -7.77 12.69 -4.27
N SER A 24 -6.59 13.34 -4.12
CA SER A 24 -6.46 14.80 -4.31
C SER A 24 -6.83 15.24 -5.73
N SER A 25 -6.69 14.34 -6.70
CA SER A 25 -7.17 14.48 -8.08
C SER A 25 -8.20 13.39 -8.38
N SER A 26 -9.42 13.53 -7.89
CA SER A 26 -10.49 12.53 -7.96
C SER A 26 -10.79 12.08 -9.40
N THR A 27 -10.87 13.01 -10.36
CA THR A 27 -11.09 12.70 -11.78
C THR A 27 -9.97 11.82 -12.36
N SER A 28 -8.72 12.09 -12.01
CA SER A 28 -7.58 11.26 -12.43
C SER A 28 -7.57 9.91 -11.71
N GLY A 29 -7.90 9.89 -10.42
CA GLY A 29 -8.05 8.67 -9.61
C GLY A 29 -9.09 7.73 -10.21
N MET A 30 -10.28 8.26 -10.51
CA MET A 30 -11.34 7.49 -11.13
C MET A 30 -10.94 6.96 -12.52
N ARG A 31 -10.35 7.81 -13.36
CA ARG A 31 -9.99 7.42 -14.72
C ARG A 31 -8.86 6.40 -14.80
N ARG A 32 -7.83 6.51 -13.93
CA ARG A 32 -6.63 5.67 -13.98
C ARG A 32 -6.74 4.41 -13.14
N TYR A 33 -7.36 4.54 -11.97
CA TYR A 33 -7.38 3.49 -10.94
C TYR A 33 -8.79 2.99 -10.62
N GLY A 34 -9.84 3.66 -11.15
CA GLY A 34 -11.24 3.33 -10.80
C GLY A 34 -11.56 3.61 -9.34
N HIS A 35 -10.85 4.54 -8.73
CA HIS A 35 -10.84 4.82 -7.30
C HIS A 35 -11.46 6.18 -7.00
N ASN A 36 -12.32 6.21 -5.98
CA ASN A 36 -12.81 7.44 -5.36
C ASN A 36 -12.13 7.58 -4.00
N GLY A 37 -11.31 8.62 -3.82
CA GLY A 37 -10.51 8.84 -2.62
C GLY A 37 -11.03 9.95 -1.75
N ILE A 38 -10.90 9.78 -0.43
CA ILE A 38 -11.10 10.84 0.57
C ILE A 38 -9.72 11.32 1.01
N VAL A 39 -9.49 12.64 0.90
CA VAL A 39 -8.26 13.27 1.35
C VAL A 39 -8.35 13.52 2.84
N ASP A 40 -7.77 12.63 3.61
CA ASP A 40 -7.59 12.73 5.06
C ASP A 40 -6.18 12.23 5.43
N HIS A 41 -5.87 12.08 6.70
CA HIS A 41 -4.55 11.63 7.14
C HIS A 41 -4.23 10.17 6.78
N TYR A 42 -5.22 9.37 6.33
CA TYR A 42 -5.02 8.02 5.79
C TYR A 42 -4.89 7.98 4.26
N ALA A 43 -4.92 9.13 3.58
CA ALA A 43 -4.88 9.18 2.11
C ALA A 43 -3.62 8.54 1.51
N HIS A 44 -2.49 8.55 2.22
CA HIS A 44 -1.26 7.90 1.78
C HIS A 44 -1.32 6.37 1.93
N ASP A 45 -1.94 5.86 2.99
CA ASP A 45 -2.23 4.43 3.14
C ASP A 45 -3.21 3.98 2.05
N ASP A 46 -4.26 4.76 1.79
CA ASP A 46 -5.18 4.52 0.67
C ASP A 46 -4.43 4.45 -0.67
N ALA A 47 -3.46 5.32 -0.91
CA ALA A 47 -2.67 5.33 -2.15
C ALA A 47 -1.93 4.00 -2.37
N VAL A 48 -1.32 3.45 -1.34
CA VAL A 48 -0.67 2.13 -1.37
C VAL A 48 -1.70 1.04 -1.67
N ARG A 49 -2.84 1.06 -1.00
CA ARG A 49 -3.93 0.08 -1.16
C ARG A 49 -4.55 0.13 -2.55
N VAL A 50 -4.71 1.32 -3.11
CA VAL A 50 -5.21 1.52 -4.48
C VAL A 50 -4.23 0.94 -5.50
N LEU A 51 -2.93 1.16 -5.34
CA LEU A 51 -1.92 0.60 -6.21
C LEU A 51 -1.89 -0.93 -6.14
N LEU A 52 -1.92 -1.52 -4.94
CA LEU A 52 -2.02 -2.97 -4.74
C LEU A 52 -3.29 -3.54 -5.37
N GLY A 53 -4.44 -2.90 -5.18
CA GLY A 53 -5.71 -3.31 -5.78
C GLY A 53 -5.67 -3.29 -7.30
N THR A 54 -4.99 -2.30 -7.89
CA THR A 54 -4.77 -2.20 -9.34
C THR A 54 -3.90 -3.35 -9.86
N VAL A 55 -2.84 -3.68 -9.12
CA VAL A 55 -1.95 -4.82 -9.46
C VAL A 55 -2.72 -6.14 -9.33
N ALA A 56 -3.46 -6.34 -8.23
CA ALA A 56 -4.28 -7.52 -8.00
C ALA A 56 -5.31 -7.74 -9.11
N THR A 57 -6.05 -6.69 -9.46
CA THR A 57 -7.05 -6.72 -10.53
C THR A 57 -6.42 -7.04 -11.89
N SER A 58 -5.26 -6.46 -12.18
CA SER A 58 -4.53 -6.71 -13.42
C SER A 58 -3.96 -8.13 -13.48
N ALA A 59 -3.50 -8.66 -12.36
CA ALA A 59 -2.99 -10.03 -12.24
C ALA A 59 -4.13 -11.05 -12.40
N ALA A 60 -5.27 -10.81 -11.78
CA ALA A 60 -6.43 -11.70 -11.83
C ALA A 60 -6.96 -11.90 -13.25
N ARG A 61 -6.92 -10.87 -14.11
CA ARG A 61 -7.26 -10.97 -15.54
C ARG A 61 -6.36 -11.93 -16.33
N LEU A 62 -5.22 -12.31 -15.77
CA LEU A 62 -4.24 -13.23 -16.33
C LEU A 62 -4.16 -14.57 -15.56
N ASP A 63 -5.19 -14.89 -14.78
CA ASP A 63 -5.23 -16.06 -13.88
C ASP A 63 -4.03 -16.11 -12.91
N ARG A 64 -3.65 -14.95 -12.38
CA ARG A 64 -2.52 -14.80 -11.43
C ARG A 64 -3.00 -14.21 -10.11
N SER A 65 -2.44 -14.73 -9.03
CA SER A 65 -2.57 -14.15 -7.70
C SER A 65 -1.37 -13.28 -7.37
N ILE A 66 -1.56 -12.36 -6.43
CA ILE A 66 -0.49 -11.60 -5.79
C ILE A 66 -0.45 -11.89 -4.29
N GLU A 67 0.73 -11.77 -3.72
CA GLU A 67 0.99 -11.76 -2.27
C GLU A 67 1.88 -10.55 -2.01
N PRO A 68 1.41 -9.54 -1.25
CA PRO A 68 2.22 -8.38 -0.92
C PRO A 68 3.46 -8.78 -0.13
N ILE A 69 4.62 -8.27 -0.55
CA ILE A 69 5.91 -8.46 0.12
C ILE A 69 6.24 -7.22 0.94
N LEU A 70 6.16 -6.07 0.29
CA LEU A 70 6.50 -4.77 0.86
C LEU A 70 5.68 -3.68 0.16
N ALA A 71 5.25 -2.70 0.93
CA ALA A 71 4.62 -1.50 0.41
C ALA A 71 5.26 -0.27 1.05
N LEU A 72 5.51 0.76 0.26
CA LEU A 72 6.21 1.96 0.69
C LEU A 72 5.59 3.19 0.03
N PHE A 73 5.52 4.28 0.79
CA PHE A 73 5.25 5.62 0.28
C PHE A 73 6.34 6.57 0.79
N ASP A 74 6.97 7.33 -0.09
CA ASP A 74 8.10 8.22 0.23
C ASP A 74 7.79 9.71 0.06
N GLY A 75 6.50 10.06 0.03
CA GLY A 75 6.03 11.44 -0.22
C GLY A 75 5.83 11.75 -1.70
N HIS A 76 6.57 11.12 -2.58
CA HIS A 76 6.52 11.33 -4.03
C HIS A 76 6.18 10.08 -4.83
N HIS A 77 6.50 8.91 -4.28
CA HIS A 77 6.33 7.63 -4.96
C HIS A 77 5.55 6.66 -4.08
N VAL A 78 4.61 5.97 -4.69
CA VAL A 78 4.00 4.78 -4.10
C VAL A 78 4.66 3.57 -4.73
N ARG A 79 5.25 2.70 -3.91
CA ARG A 79 5.94 1.49 -4.37
C ARG A 79 5.34 0.27 -3.69
N VAL A 80 5.08 -0.76 -4.47
CA VAL A 80 4.63 -2.06 -3.97
C VAL A 80 5.44 -3.17 -4.61
N SER A 81 5.91 -4.10 -3.80
CA SER A 81 6.56 -5.33 -4.23
C SER A 81 5.63 -6.49 -3.90
N VAL A 82 5.35 -7.32 -4.89
CA VAL A 82 4.43 -8.45 -4.75
C VAL A 82 5.03 -9.72 -5.33
N LEU A 83 4.80 -10.85 -4.66
CA LEU A 83 5.01 -12.16 -5.23
C LEU A 83 3.81 -12.51 -6.12
N VAL A 84 4.07 -12.81 -7.38
CA VAL A 84 3.04 -13.16 -8.36
C VAL A 84 3.11 -14.65 -8.64
N ARG A 85 1.98 -15.35 -8.54
CA ARG A 85 1.86 -16.78 -8.85
C ARG A 85 0.78 -17.03 -9.90
N LYS A 86 0.99 -17.99 -10.78
CA LYS A 86 -0.09 -18.44 -11.68
C LYS A 86 -1.05 -19.33 -10.89
N SER A 87 -2.22 -18.79 -10.56
CA SER A 87 -3.24 -19.46 -9.75
C SER A 87 -4.61 -18.81 -9.97
N LYS A 88 -5.56 -19.55 -10.52
CA LYS A 88 -6.96 -19.08 -10.64
C LYS A 88 -7.61 -18.94 -9.29
N LEU A 89 -7.48 -19.97 -8.44
CA LEU A 89 -8.01 -19.94 -7.08
C LEU A 89 -7.47 -18.75 -6.29
N GLY A 90 -6.13 -18.54 -6.28
CA GLY A 90 -5.53 -17.39 -5.61
C GLY A 90 -5.96 -16.04 -6.20
N ALA A 91 -6.25 -15.97 -7.51
CA ALA A 91 -6.81 -14.77 -8.12
C ALA A 91 -8.22 -14.48 -7.60
N ASP A 92 -9.05 -15.51 -7.41
CA ASP A 92 -10.38 -15.37 -6.82
C ASP A 92 -10.30 -15.00 -5.33
N GLU A 93 -9.36 -15.57 -4.59
CA GLU A 93 -9.05 -15.18 -3.20
C GLU A 93 -8.61 -13.72 -3.11
N ASN A 94 -7.74 -13.26 -4.01
CA ASN A 94 -7.33 -11.85 -4.06
C ASN A 94 -8.52 -10.90 -4.32
N ARG A 95 -9.51 -11.30 -5.09
CA ARG A 95 -10.74 -10.50 -5.27
C ARG A 95 -11.50 -10.31 -3.96
N GLN A 96 -11.42 -11.28 -3.04
CA GLN A 96 -11.99 -11.14 -1.71
C GLN A 96 -11.24 -10.14 -0.84
N GLN A 97 -10.03 -9.73 -1.23
CA GLN A 97 -9.26 -8.68 -0.57
C GLN A 97 -9.54 -7.29 -1.14
N MET A 98 -10.48 -7.14 -2.06
CA MET A 98 -10.92 -5.83 -2.54
C MET A 98 -12.09 -5.32 -1.70
N GLY A 99 -12.07 -4.03 -1.37
CA GLY A 99 -13.09 -3.40 -0.56
C GLY A 99 -12.92 -1.88 -0.49
N TRP A 100 -13.47 -1.30 0.56
CA TRP A 100 -13.55 0.14 0.78
C TRP A 100 -13.19 0.46 2.22
N ARG A 101 -12.51 1.57 2.43
CA ARG A 101 -12.31 2.18 3.75
C ARG A 101 -13.46 3.16 4.01
N VAL A 102 -14.17 2.99 5.11
CA VAL A 102 -15.26 3.89 5.54
C VAL A 102 -14.79 4.69 6.74
N ARG A 103 -14.86 6.02 6.63
CA ARG A 103 -14.53 6.95 7.72
C ARG A 103 -15.69 7.06 8.72
N HIS A 104 -15.36 7.09 10.00
CA HIS A 104 -16.29 7.34 11.10
C HIS A 104 -15.91 8.63 11.83
N ASP A 105 -16.84 9.18 12.62
CA ASP A 105 -16.59 10.36 13.42
C ASP A 105 -15.84 10.02 14.71
N ASP A 106 -16.17 8.88 15.32
CA ASP A 106 -15.65 8.45 16.62
C ASP A 106 -14.61 7.32 16.54
N LEU A 107 -14.40 6.74 15.38
CA LEU A 107 -13.45 5.66 15.11
C LEU A 107 -12.53 6.07 13.97
N PRO A 108 -11.30 5.52 13.89
CA PRO A 108 -10.39 5.85 12.80
C PRO A 108 -11.02 5.55 11.43
N TYR A 109 -11.41 4.31 11.19
CA TYR A 109 -12.12 3.82 10.01
C TYR A 109 -12.46 2.34 10.16
N THR A 110 -13.26 1.81 9.22
CA THR A 110 -13.47 0.37 9.04
C THR A 110 -13.33 -0.01 7.58
N PHE A 111 -12.95 -1.26 7.32
CA PHE A 111 -13.00 -1.82 5.97
C PHE A 111 -14.30 -2.57 5.75
N VAL A 112 -14.92 -2.35 4.57
CA VAL A 112 -16.13 -3.04 4.13
C VAL A 112 -15.94 -3.55 2.70
N LYS A 113 -16.63 -4.61 2.35
CA LYS A 113 -16.62 -5.13 0.96
C LYS A 113 -17.36 -4.20 0.01
N HIS A 114 -18.49 -3.71 0.45
CA HIS A 114 -19.35 -2.79 -0.27
C HIS A 114 -19.93 -1.78 0.72
N PRO A 115 -19.71 -0.48 0.53
CA PRO A 115 -20.34 0.53 1.36
C PRO A 115 -21.86 0.57 1.11
N THR A 116 -22.62 0.87 2.15
CA THR A 116 -24.05 1.20 1.99
C THR A 116 -24.18 2.57 1.29
N PRO A 117 -25.34 2.93 0.75
CA PRO A 117 -25.56 4.24 0.17
C PRO A 117 -25.18 5.40 1.12
N GLU A 118 -25.48 5.26 2.42
CA GLU A 118 -25.16 6.28 3.43
C GLU A 118 -23.64 6.36 3.71
N GLN A 119 -22.94 5.25 3.57
CA GLN A 119 -21.48 5.18 3.77
C GLN A 119 -20.71 5.67 2.56
N PHE A 120 -21.31 5.66 1.37
CA PHE A 120 -20.57 5.86 0.11
C PHE A 120 -19.84 7.19 0.06
N GLU A 121 -20.47 8.28 0.50
CA GLU A 121 -19.85 9.62 0.53
C GLU A 121 -18.70 9.74 1.55
N ARG A 122 -18.65 8.81 2.51
CA ARG A 122 -17.63 8.74 3.55
C ARG A 122 -16.65 7.60 3.33
N SER A 123 -16.63 7.04 2.11
CA SER A 123 -15.80 5.88 1.78
C SER A 123 -14.77 6.18 0.69
N SER A 124 -13.61 5.54 0.83
CA SER A 124 -12.50 5.58 -0.11
C SER A 124 -12.32 4.18 -0.70
N GLY A 125 -12.23 4.08 -2.03
CA GLY A 125 -12.10 2.79 -2.71
C GLY A 125 -12.67 2.78 -4.14
N PRO A 126 -12.77 1.60 -4.79
CA PRO A 126 -12.29 0.30 -4.28
C PRO A 126 -10.78 0.22 -4.19
N MET A 127 -10.29 -0.53 -3.21
CA MET A 127 -8.88 -0.71 -2.94
C MET A 127 -8.58 -2.08 -2.35
N TRP A 128 -7.32 -2.43 -2.20
CA TRP A 128 -6.88 -3.61 -1.45
C TRP A 128 -7.08 -3.39 0.05
N ILE A 129 -7.82 -4.26 0.72
CA ILE A 129 -8.09 -4.20 2.17
C ILE A 129 -7.40 -5.32 2.96
N GLY A 130 -6.63 -6.16 2.28
CA GLY A 130 -5.81 -7.19 2.90
C GLY A 130 -4.46 -6.65 3.43
N PRO A 131 -3.58 -7.56 3.87
CA PRO A 131 -2.23 -7.22 4.34
C PRO A 131 -1.45 -6.42 3.28
N LEU A 132 -0.60 -5.49 3.73
CA LEU A 132 0.21 -4.65 2.85
C LEU A 132 1.62 -5.19 2.64
N TRP A 133 2.09 -6.07 3.53
CA TRP A 133 3.42 -6.69 3.50
C TRP A 133 3.38 -8.12 4.04
N ASN A 134 4.49 -8.80 3.87
CA ASN A 134 4.75 -10.09 4.48
C ASN A 134 5.56 -9.90 5.77
N GLU A 135 4.95 -10.21 6.91
CA GLU A 135 5.54 -9.98 8.23
C GLU A 135 6.83 -10.80 8.45
N ASP A 136 6.89 -12.04 7.94
CA ASP A 136 8.09 -12.87 8.00
C ASP A 136 9.29 -12.25 7.27
N ILE A 137 9.03 -11.45 6.24
CA ILE A 137 10.06 -10.75 5.47
C ILE A 137 10.42 -9.45 6.19
N THR A 138 9.44 -8.63 6.53
CA THR A 138 9.69 -7.30 7.10
C THR A 138 10.31 -7.36 8.50
N SER A 139 9.95 -8.35 9.32
CA SER A 139 10.56 -8.55 10.65
C SER A 139 12.05 -8.89 10.61
N ARG A 140 12.56 -9.36 9.47
CA ARG A 140 13.99 -9.66 9.23
C ARG A 140 14.76 -8.53 8.56
N MET A 141 14.08 -7.45 8.20
CA MET A 141 14.73 -6.27 7.63
C MET A 141 15.50 -5.53 8.73
N THR A 142 16.73 -5.20 8.42
CA THR A 142 17.63 -4.43 9.28
C THR A 142 17.99 -3.11 8.62
N GLU A 143 18.54 -2.20 9.40
CA GLU A 143 19.08 -0.94 8.89
C GLU A 143 20.12 -1.17 7.76
N ASP A 144 21.01 -2.14 7.94
CA ASP A 144 22.00 -2.52 6.92
C ASP A 144 21.31 -3.00 5.63
N HIS A 145 20.22 -3.77 5.73
CA HIS A 145 19.46 -4.18 4.56
C HIS A 145 18.80 -2.99 3.87
N ALA A 146 18.22 -2.06 4.63
CA ALA A 146 17.62 -0.86 4.06
C ALA A 146 18.65 0.02 3.34
N VAL A 147 19.80 0.25 3.96
CA VAL A 147 20.91 1.01 3.36
C VAL A 147 21.44 0.35 2.09
N ASN A 148 21.58 -0.98 2.09
CA ASN A 148 22.13 -1.72 0.94
C ASN A 148 21.12 -1.93 -0.20
N CYS A 149 19.84 -1.99 0.10
CA CYS A 149 18.78 -2.22 -0.89
C CYS A 149 18.13 -0.94 -1.38
N CYS A 150 18.02 0.06 -0.54
CA CYS A 150 17.66 1.41 -0.95
C CYS A 150 18.94 2.07 -1.45
N LEU A 151 19.24 1.89 -2.72
CA LEU A 151 20.29 2.68 -3.35
C LEU A 151 20.07 4.13 -2.94
N PRO A 152 21.11 4.81 -2.42
CA PRO A 152 21.04 6.24 -2.18
C PRO A 152 20.72 6.87 -3.54
N THR A 153 19.46 7.18 -3.72
CA THR A 153 19.08 8.15 -4.71
C THR A 153 19.66 9.48 -4.25
N GLU A 154 19.43 10.56 -4.95
CA GLU A 154 19.83 11.93 -4.59
C GLU A 154 19.48 12.36 -3.16
N TYR A 155 18.72 11.53 -2.44
CA TYR A 155 18.61 11.59 -0.99
C TYR A 155 19.93 11.14 -0.40
N ASP A 156 20.54 12.01 0.35
CA ASP A 156 21.80 11.72 1.03
C ASP A 156 21.75 10.35 1.76
N VAL A 157 22.90 9.81 2.09
CA VAL A 157 23.04 8.55 2.83
C VAL A 157 22.18 8.56 4.11
N GLN A 158 21.95 9.73 4.68
CA GLN A 158 21.09 9.94 5.84
C GLN A 158 19.61 9.61 5.59
N SER A 159 19.10 9.78 4.38
CA SER A 159 17.72 9.42 4.01
C SER A 159 17.54 7.92 3.88
N GLY A 160 18.53 7.21 3.35
CA GLY A 160 18.54 5.75 3.28
C GLY A 160 18.62 5.11 4.67
N ILE A 161 19.49 5.63 5.53
CA ILE A 161 19.59 5.22 6.93
C ILE A 161 18.26 5.46 7.66
N SER A 162 17.60 6.56 7.37
CA SER A 162 16.31 6.89 7.97
C SER A 162 15.22 5.87 7.64
N ILE A 163 15.19 5.32 6.45
CA ILE A 163 14.22 4.28 6.08
C ILE A 163 14.44 3.01 6.89
N GLY A 164 15.69 2.61 7.08
CA GLY A 164 16.02 1.45 7.90
C GLY A 164 15.64 1.62 9.38
N LEU A 165 15.87 2.79 9.94
CA LEU A 165 15.51 3.11 11.31
C LEU A 165 14.00 3.11 11.52
N GLU A 166 13.23 3.54 10.54
CA GLU A 166 11.77 3.58 10.62
C GLU A 166 11.13 2.19 10.69
N TRP A 167 11.77 1.16 10.18
CA TRP A 167 11.29 -0.22 10.31
C TRP A 167 11.58 -0.84 11.68
N SER A 168 12.59 -0.33 12.39
CA SER A 168 13.01 -0.85 13.69
C SER A 168 12.49 -0.03 14.87
N ASP A 169 12.27 1.28 14.71
CA ASP A 169 11.85 2.19 15.78
C ASP A 169 11.16 3.43 15.22
N LEU A 170 9.88 3.27 14.93
CA LEU A 170 9.06 4.28 14.26
C LEU A 170 8.84 5.57 15.07
N ASP A 171 8.91 5.49 16.39
CA ASP A 171 8.56 6.63 17.24
C ASP A 171 9.64 7.69 17.33
N GLN A 172 10.91 7.32 17.20
CA GLN A 172 12.02 8.25 17.39
C GLN A 172 12.42 9.03 16.13
N VAL A 173 12.23 8.44 14.98
CA VAL A 173 12.77 8.98 13.72
C VAL A 173 11.80 9.86 12.98
N TYR A 174 10.62 10.01 13.51
CA TYR A 174 9.43 10.40 12.82
C TYR A 174 9.25 11.88 12.49
N ALA A 175 9.91 12.75 13.21
CA ALA A 175 9.51 14.16 13.27
C ALA A 175 9.99 15.03 12.08
N GLU A 176 10.92 14.57 11.25
CA GLU A 176 11.69 15.51 10.44
C GLU A 176 11.55 15.40 8.91
N ARG A 177 11.00 14.30 8.34
CA ARG A 177 10.93 14.14 6.88
C ARG A 177 9.67 13.41 6.42
N GLU A 178 9.16 13.78 5.25
CA GLU A 178 7.97 13.17 4.65
C GLU A 178 8.09 11.67 4.37
N LEU A 179 9.28 11.21 4.05
CA LEU A 179 9.58 9.80 3.85
C LEU A 179 9.28 8.97 5.10
N ARG A 180 9.70 9.46 6.25
CA ARG A 180 9.43 8.86 7.55
C ARG A 180 7.93 8.84 7.88
N ARG A 181 7.23 9.91 7.51
CA ARG A 181 5.77 9.98 7.63
C ARG A 181 5.08 8.85 6.88
N SER A 182 5.54 8.54 5.70
CA SER A 182 4.92 7.56 4.81
C SER A 182 5.03 6.14 5.34
N VAL A 183 6.20 5.77 5.83
CA VAL A 183 6.41 4.46 6.47
C VAL A 183 5.55 4.34 7.72
N ARG A 184 5.44 5.40 8.51
CA ARG A 184 4.56 5.44 9.69
C ARG A 184 3.08 5.26 9.34
N TYR A 185 2.56 5.92 8.30
CA TYR A 185 1.17 5.73 7.92
C TYR A 185 0.86 4.27 7.63
N ILE A 186 1.76 3.57 6.97
CA ILE A 186 1.60 2.15 6.67
C ILE A 186 1.64 1.32 7.97
N SER A 187 2.53 1.64 8.90
CA SER A 187 2.66 0.89 10.15
C SER A 187 1.60 1.26 11.18
N ASP A 188 1.20 2.52 11.27
CA ASP A 188 0.11 2.95 12.15
C ASP A 188 -1.21 2.31 11.74
N ALA A 189 -1.48 2.22 10.43
CA ALA A 189 -2.65 1.51 9.92
C ALA A 189 -2.64 0.03 10.32
N SER A 190 -1.47 -0.63 10.30
CA SER A 190 -1.38 -2.03 10.71
C SER A 190 -1.45 -2.23 12.21
N SER A 191 -0.90 -1.32 13.01
CA SER A 191 -0.99 -1.39 14.48
C SER A 191 -2.43 -1.21 14.97
N LEU A 192 -3.21 -0.35 14.31
CA LEU A 192 -4.64 -0.19 14.57
C LEU A 192 -5.43 -1.44 14.21
N LEU A 193 -5.06 -2.13 13.13
CA LEU A 193 -5.69 -3.40 12.72
C LEU A 193 -5.30 -4.57 13.64
N SER A 194 -4.11 -4.55 14.26
CA SER A 194 -3.66 -5.60 15.16
C SER A 194 -4.14 -5.42 16.61
N SER A 195 -4.61 -4.22 16.98
CA SER A 195 -5.16 -3.95 18.32
C SER A 195 -6.64 -4.35 18.48
N GLU A 196 -7.28 -4.82 17.42
CA GLU A 196 -8.70 -5.28 17.43
C GLU A 196 -8.85 -6.82 17.50
N HIS A 197 -7.79 -7.56 17.90
CA HIS A 197 -7.86 -9.01 18.09
C HIS A 197 -7.66 -9.41 19.54
#